data_1e67295c3e06e9c40a8c628a47d176da
#
_entry.id   1e67295c3e06e9c40a8c628a47d176da
#
_cell.length_a   1.000
_cell.length_b   1.000
_cell.length_c   1.000
_cell.angle_alpha   90.00
_cell.angle_beta   90.00
_cell.angle_gamma   90.00
#
_symmetry.space_group_name_H-M   'P 1'
#
loop_
_entity.id
_entity.type
_entity.pdbx_description
1 polymer ?
#
loop_
_entity_poly.entity_id
_entity_poly.type
_entity_poly.pdbx_seq_one_letter_code
_entity_poly.pdbx_strand_id
1 'polypeptide(L)'
;MDHDDTTVNSTATIHFPSFCAYLQLVRPQAHYTLEEYFRKNFDPGILPLFTGELGFTDEELEGEFRFWQNWLRTRVPKAYPGIREILERHRAAGGIIAVVSHSMRENIERDYRENDLPMPDVIFGWEQPPEQRKPNPWPLERIMERFALRPEELLVVDDLKPGHDMARAAGVPFAAAGWANDIPEIEQFMRKNCDHYCKQVSDLARLLEEA
;
A
#
# COMPACT_ATOMS: atom_id res chain seq x y z
N MET A 1 -1.49 -8.10 -3.44
CA MET A 1 -1.90 -7.28 -2.28
C MET A 1 -0.91 -6.13 -2.12
N ASP A 2 -1.37 -4.92 -1.86
CA ASP A 2 -0.55 -3.90 -1.23
C ASP A 2 -0.37 -4.18 0.27
N HIS A 3 0.57 -3.47 0.92
CA HIS A 3 0.88 -3.66 2.34
C HIS A 3 0.23 -2.59 3.21
N ASP A 4 0.66 -1.33 3.03
CA ASP A 4 0.22 -0.21 3.86
C ASP A 4 -1.25 0.12 3.58
N ASP A 5 -2.05 0.26 4.63
CA ASP A 5 -3.49 0.56 4.57
C ASP A 5 -4.36 -0.43 3.77
N THR A 6 -3.75 -1.46 3.20
CA THR A 6 -4.45 -2.59 2.56
C THR A 6 -4.38 -3.84 3.42
N THR A 7 -3.18 -4.30 3.77
CA THR A 7 -2.96 -5.45 4.66
C THR A 7 -2.93 -5.02 6.13
N VAL A 8 -2.23 -3.93 6.43
CA VAL A 8 -2.02 -3.41 7.79
C VAL A 8 -2.44 -1.95 7.89
N ASN A 9 -2.95 -1.52 9.05
CA ASN A 9 -3.31 -0.14 9.34
C ASN A 9 -2.05 0.64 9.73
N SER A 10 -1.31 1.15 8.75
CA SER A 10 0.00 1.77 8.95
C SER A 10 -0.03 3.30 8.86
N THR A 11 -0.76 3.91 7.93
CA THR A 11 -0.74 5.36 7.78
C THR A 11 -1.22 6.08 9.03
N ALA A 12 -2.39 5.74 9.53
CA ALA A 12 -2.95 6.41 10.70
C ALA A 12 -2.13 6.18 11.98
N THR A 13 -1.48 5.02 12.11
CA THR A 13 -0.82 4.59 13.36
C THR A 13 0.69 4.80 13.36
N ILE A 14 1.32 4.88 12.19
CA ILE A 14 2.79 4.92 12.06
C ILE A 14 3.26 6.03 11.11
N HIS A 15 2.83 6.04 9.84
CA HIS A 15 3.40 6.94 8.84
C HIS A 15 3.04 8.39 9.10
N PHE A 16 1.77 8.69 9.34
CA PHE A 16 1.33 10.05 9.66
C PHE A 16 1.92 10.59 10.97
N PRO A 17 1.96 9.83 12.09
CA PRO A 17 2.69 10.25 13.29
C PRO A 17 4.19 10.49 13.05
N SER A 18 4.87 9.67 12.23
CA SER A 18 6.26 9.88 11.84
C SER A 18 6.44 11.18 11.06
N PHE A 19 5.60 11.38 10.05
CA PHE A 19 5.57 12.60 9.24
C PHE A 19 5.39 13.85 10.10
N CYS A 20 4.38 13.88 10.98
CA CYS A 20 4.15 14.99 11.89
C CYS A 20 5.35 15.25 12.81
N ALA A 21 5.97 14.19 13.34
CA ALA A 21 7.13 14.32 14.21
C ALA A 21 8.34 14.89 13.45
N TYR A 22 8.57 14.49 12.22
CA TYR A 22 9.64 15.06 11.39
C TYR A 22 9.35 16.50 11.00
N LEU A 23 8.10 16.84 10.62
CA LEU A 23 7.71 18.21 10.32
C LEU A 23 7.98 19.17 11.48
N GLN A 24 7.77 18.76 12.73
CA GLN A 24 8.09 19.60 13.90
C GLN A 24 9.58 19.96 13.98
N LEU A 25 10.47 19.19 13.38
CA LEU A 25 11.92 19.45 13.36
C LEU A 25 12.29 20.42 12.24
N VAL A 26 11.69 20.28 11.05
CA VAL A 26 12.14 20.99 9.84
C VAL A 26 11.18 22.09 9.37
N ARG A 27 9.88 22.00 9.70
CA ARG A 27 8.79 22.93 9.30
C ARG A 27 7.78 23.08 10.43
N PRO A 28 8.15 23.58 11.63
CA PRO A 28 7.27 23.58 12.82
C PRO A 28 5.96 24.34 12.64
N GLN A 29 5.86 25.22 11.64
CA GLN A 29 4.65 25.96 11.29
C GLN A 29 3.73 25.22 10.32
N ALA A 30 4.20 24.13 9.70
CA ALA A 30 3.37 23.34 8.80
C ALA A 30 2.57 22.31 9.60
N HIS A 31 1.26 22.29 9.38
CA HIS A 31 0.34 21.37 10.06
C HIS A 31 -0.52 20.68 9.03
N TYR A 32 -0.70 19.38 9.20
CA TYR A 32 -1.56 18.54 8.36
C TYR A 32 -2.47 17.71 9.24
N THR A 33 -3.68 17.50 8.78
CA THR A 33 -4.58 16.49 9.32
C THR A 33 -4.29 15.12 8.67
N LEU A 34 -4.71 14.04 9.31
CA LEU A 34 -4.61 12.69 8.75
C LEU A 34 -5.34 12.60 7.40
N GLU A 35 -6.49 13.26 7.28
CA GLU A 35 -7.29 13.29 6.06
C GLU A 35 -6.56 13.99 4.91
N GLU A 36 -5.91 15.14 5.16
CA GLU A 36 -5.07 15.82 4.17
C GLU A 36 -3.87 14.96 3.76
N TYR A 37 -3.25 14.28 4.71
CA TYR A 37 -2.15 13.36 4.43
C TYR A 37 -2.59 12.20 3.53
N PHE A 38 -3.75 11.58 3.78
CA PHE A 38 -4.31 10.55 2.89
C PHE A 38 -4.58 11.09 1.48
N ARG A 39 -5.18 12.29 1.34
CA ARG A 39 -5.41 12.90 0.03
C ARG A 39 -4.10 13.11 -0.74
N LYS A 40 -3.07 13.60 -0.05
CA LYS A 40 -1.75 13.83 -0.67
C LYS A 40 -1.06 12.53 -1.07
N ASN A 41 -1.17 11.48 -0.26
CA ASN A 41 -0.64 10.15 -0.63
C ASN A 41 -1.38 9.56 -1.83
N PHE A 42 -2.70 9.76 -1.90
CA PHE A 42 -3.52 9.26 -3.00
C PHE A 42 -3.16 9.93 -4.32
N ASP A 43 -3.11 11.26 -4.34
CA ASP A 43 -2.76 12.06 -5.52
C ASP A 43 -2.27 13.46 -5.06
N PRO A 44 -1.09 13.92 -5.44
CA PRO A 44 -0.15 13.36 -6.41
C PRO A 44 0.88 12.36 -5.85
N GLY A 45 0.78 11.99 -4.58
CA GLY A 45 1.71 11.09 -3.90
C GLY A 45 2.64 11.82 -2.91
N ILE A 46 3.32 11.04 -2.06
CA ILE A 46 4.10 11.59 -0.93
C ILE A 46 5.32 12.39 -1.38
N LEU A 47 6.00 11.98 -2.45
CA LEU A 47 7.19 12.70 -2.92
C LEU A 47 6.85 14.11 -3.44
N PRO A 48 5.80 14.33 -4.26
CA PRO A 48 5.34 15.67 -4.62
C PRO A 48 4.92 16.53 -3.43
N LEU A 49 4.38 15.94 -2.35
CA LEU A 49 4.12 16.68 -1.12
C LEU A 49 5.43 17.20 -0.52
N PHE A 50 6.46 16.35 -0.41
CA PHE A 50 7.74 16.72 0.19
C PHE A 50 8.50 17.74 -0.68
N THR A 51 8.68 17.45 -1.97
CA THR A 51 9.51 18.28 -2.86
C THR A 51 8.81 19.53 -3.37
N GLY A 52 7.51 19.42 -3.64
CA GLY A 52 6.72 20.53 -4.20
C GLY A 52 6.14 21.44 -3.13
N GLU A 53 5.24 20.93 -2.30
CA GLU A 53 4.46 21.75 -1.35
C GLU A 53 5.29 22.15 -0.14
N LEU A 54 6.06 21.21 0.45
CA LEU A 54 6.90 21.48 1.62
C LEU A 54 8.29 22.03 1.25
N GLY A 55 8.70 21.89 -0.01
CA GLY A 55 9.98 22.37 -0.51
C GLY A 55 11.19 21.76 0.22
N PHE A 56 11.13 20.47 0.50
CA PHE A 56 12.25 19.77 1.13
C PHE A 56 13.47 19.78 0.21
N THR A 57 14.64 20.07 0.78
CA THR A 57 15.93 19.88 0.13
C THR A 57 16.27 18.38 0.06
N ASP A 58 17.27 18.02 -0.76
CA ASP A 58 17.75 16.64 -0.84
C ASP A 58 18.22 16.12 0.54
N GLU A 59 18.88 16.98 1.34
CA GLU A 59 19.31 16.63 2.70
C GLU A 59 18.11 16.38 3.64
N GLU A 60 17.06 17.19 3.52
CA GLU A 60 15.83 17.00 4.31
C GLU A 60 15.06 15.74 3.89
N LEU A 61 15.05 15.41 2.60
CA LEU A 61 14.48 14.15 2.10
C LEU A 61 15.23 12.91 2.64
N GLU A 62 16.56 12.95 2.59
CA GLU A 62 17.38 11.89 3.20
C GLU A 62 17.19 11.82 4.72
N GLY A 63 17.04 12.97 5.37
CA GLY A 63 16.75 13.10 6.80
C GLY A 63 15.40 12.48 7.15
N GLU A 64 14.36 12.78 6.36
CA GLU A 64 13.02 12.21 6.50
C GLU A 64 13.05 10.69 6.36
N PHE A 65 13.68 10.17 5.32
CA PHE A 65 13.78 8.74 5.08
C PHE A 65 14.48 8.01 6.24
N ARG A 66 15.61 8.55 6.75
CA ARG A 66 16.29 7.99 7.92
C ARG A 66 15.44 8.06 9.18
N PHE A 67 14.73 9.18 9.39
CA PHE A 67 13.83 9.35 10.52
C PHE A 67 12.69 8.33 10.48
N TRP A 68 12.04 8.20 9.33
CA TRP A 68 10.98 7.23 9.09
C TRP A 68 11.45 5.80 9.32
N GLN A 69 12.60 5.39 8.76
CA GLN A 69 13.16 4.07 9.00
C GLN A 69 13.39 3.80 10.49
N ASN A 70 13.97 4.76 11.22
CA ASN A 70 14.18 4.62 12.67
C ASN A 70 12.85 4.55 13.43
N TRP A 71 11.85 5.31 13.01
CA TRP A 71 10.52 5.31 13.61
C TRP A 71 9.84 3.94 13.48
N LEU A 72 9.98 3.28 12.34
CA LEU A 72 9.41 1.97 12.07
C LEU A 72 10.08 0.83 12.85
N ARG A 73 11.34 0.96 13.25
CA ARG A 73 12.10 -0.14 13.90
C ARG A 73 11.42 -0.73 15.13
N THR A 74 10.67 0.06 15.87
CA THR A 74 10.01 -0.35 17.12
C THR A 74 8.50 -0.32 17.05
N ARG A 75 7.93 -0.14 15.86
CA ARG A 75 6.49 0.01 15.65
C ARG A 75 6.02 -0.95 14.57
N VAL A 76 5.09 -1.82 14.96
CA VAL A 76 4.48 -2.81 14.07
C VAL A 76 3.01 -2.44 13.89
N PRO A 77 2.56 -2.15 12.66
CA PRO A 77 1.15 -1.90 12.42
C PRO A 77 0.34 -3.20 12.59
N LYS A 78 -0.92 -3.07 12.97
CA LYS A 78 -1.81 -4.22 13.08
C LYS A 78 -2.47 -4.52 11.74
N ALA A 79 -2.56 -5.80 11.41
CA ALA A 79 -3.34 -6.24 10.26
C ALA A 79 -4.82 -5.85 10.45
N TYR A 80 -5.48 -5.50 9.34
CA TYR A 80 -6.92 -5.29 9.39
C TYR A 80 -7.64 -6.59 9.75
N PRO A 81 -8.67 -6.52 10.61
CA PRO A 81 -9.47 -7.70 10.97
C PRO A 81 -10.03 -8.40 9.74
N GLY A 82 -9.83 -9.72 9.64
CA GLY A 82 -10.28 -10.55 8.52
C GLY A 82 -9.24 -10.76 7.41
N ILE A 83 -8.18 -9.97 7.33
CA ILE A 83 -7.12 -10.15 6.32
C ILE A 83 -6.41 -11.50 6.49
N ARG A 84 -6.10 -11.89 7.74
CA ARG A 84 -5.45 -13.16 8.02
C ARG A 84 -6.26 -14.33 7.46
N GLU A 85 -7.53 -14.38 7.78
CA GLU A 85 -8.45 -15.44 7.36
C GLU A 85 -8.60 -15.50 5.83
N ILE A 86 -8.59 -14.35 5.15
CA ILE A 86 -8.61 -14.28 3.68
C ILE A 86 -7.34 -14.91 3.11
N LEU A 87 -6.16 -14.49 3.60
CA LEU A 87 -4.88 -14.99 3.11
C LEU A 87 -4.70 -16.49 3.40
N GLU A 88 -5.11 -16.96 4.58
CA GLU A 88 -5.07 -18.39 4.95
C GLU A 88 -5.96 -19.22 4.03
N ARG A 89 -7.20 -18.79 3.77
CA ARG A 89 -8.12 -19.48 2.86
C ARG A 89 -7.58 -19.50 1.43
N HIS A 90 -7.09 -18.35 0.94
CA HIS A 90 -6.50 -18.27 -0.39
C HIS A 90 -5.31 -19.22 -0.55
N ARG A 91 -4.42 -19.27 0.44
CA ARG A 91 -3.29 -20.19 0.49
C ARG A 91 -3.73 -21.65 0.54
N ALA A 92 -4.73 -21.98 1.34
CA ALA A 92 -5.26 -23.34 1.46
C ALA A 92 -5.90 -23.83 0.15
N ALA A 93 -6.44 -22.93 -0.66
CA ALA A 93 -6.93 -23.21 -2.01
C ALA A 93 -5.83 -23.32 -3.07
N GLY A 94 -4.55 -23.21 -2.70
CA GLY A 94 -3.41 -23.25 -3.63
C GLY A 94 -3.08 -21.90 -4.27
N GLY A 95 -3.67 -20.82 -3.78
CA GLY A 95 -3.45 -19.46 -4.26
C GLY A 95 -2.07 -18.90 -3.91
N ILE A 96 -1.57 -18.03 -4.78
CA ILE A 96 -0.28 -17.34 -4.65
C ILE A 96 -0.51 -15.97 -4.01
N ILE A 97 0.29 -15.65 -2.99
CA ILE A 97 0.27 -14.36 -2.32
C ILE A 97 1.49 -13.55 -2.75
N ALA A 98 1.26 -12.49 -3.51
CA ALA A 98 2.28 -11.54 -3.91
C ALA A 98 2.03 -10.18 -3.26
N VAL A 99 3.09 -9.53 -2.76
CA VAL A 99 3.02 -8.17 -2.21
C VAL A 99 3.78 -7.20 -3.10
N VAL A 100 3.13 -6.09 -3.46
CA VAL A 100 3.75 -4.97 -4.17
C VAL A 100 3.45 -3.69 -3.38
N SER A 101 4.49 -3.10 -2.79
CA SER A 101 4.32 -1.97 -1.85
C SER A 101 5.43 -0.92 -2.00
N HIS A 102 5.16 0.29 -1.53
CA HIS A 102 6.18 1.32 -1.31
C HIS A 102 6.91 1.19 0.04
N SER A 103 6.59 0.18 0.85
CA SER A 103 7.36 -0.17 2.04
C SER A 103 8.58 -1.05 1.71
N MET A 104 9.58 -1.02 2.59
CA MET A 104 10.75 -1.88 2.50
C MET A 104 10.37 -3.34 2.74
N ARG A 105 10.94 -4.26 1.96
CA ARG A 105 10.71 -5.72 2.10
C ARG A 105 10.88 -6.20 3.55
N GLU A 106 11.93 -5.76 4.23
CA GLU A 106 12.21 -6.17 5.60
C GLU A 106 11.09 -5.79 6.59
N ASN A 107 10.45 -4.62 6.39
CA ASN A 107 9.32 -4.18 7.20
C ASN A 107 8.09 -5.05 6.89
N ILE A 108 7.80 -5.29 5.60
CA ILE A 108 6.70 -6.17 5.18
C ILE A 108 6.84 -7.56 5.79
N GLU A 109 8.02 -8.18 5.68
CA GLU A 109 8.28 -9.50 6.24
C GLU A 109 8.15 -9.54 7.77
N ARG A 110 8.62 -8.50 8.47
CA ARG A 110 8.45 -8.35 9.91
C ARG A 110 6.96 -8.25 10.27
N ASP A 111 6.22 -7.37 9.59
CA ASP A 111 4.83 -7.09 9.90
C ASP A 111 3.93 -8.31 9.62
N TYR A 112 4.23 -9.07 8.56
CA TYR A 112 3.57 -10.34 8.31
C TYR A 112 3.82 -11.36 9.43
N ARG A 113 5.07 -11.49 9.91
CA ARG A 113 5.39 -12.39 11.04
C ARG A 113 4.72 -11.97 12.35
N GLU A 114 4.79 -10.68 12.69
CA GLU A 114 4.26 -10.14 13.94
C GLU A 114 2.72 -10.12 14.00
N ASN A 115 2.04 -10.23 12.84
CA ASN A 115 0.60 -10.36 12.72
C ASN A 115 0.15 -11.80 12.41
N ASP A 116 1.06 -12.78 12.46
CA ASP A 116 0.81 -14.19 12.12
C ASP A 116 0.14 -14.37 10.74
N LEU A 117 0.53 -13.56 9.75
CA LEU A 117 0.00 -13.66 8.39
C LEU A 117 0.79 -14.72 7.58
N PRO A 118 0.15 -15.43 6.63
CA PRO A 118 0.84 -16.29 5.69
C PRO A 118 1.89 -15.51 4.88
N MET A 119 3.16 -15.92 4.96
CA MET A 119 4.24 -15.21 4.28
C MET A 119 4.03 -15.18 2.77
N PRO A 120 4.24 -14.02 2.10
CA PRO A 120 4.10 -13.92 0.65
C PRO A 120 5.08 -14.79 -0.12
N ASP A 121 4.67 -15.29 -1.27
CA ASP A 121 5.53 -16.06 -2.20
C ASP A 121 6.54 -15.16 -2.92
N VAL A 122 6.20 -13.87 -3.05
CA VAL A 122 7.06 -12.83 -3.60
C VAL A 122 6.69 -11.46 -3.02
N ILE A 123 7.70 -10.62 -2.81
CA ILE A 123 7.56 -9.24 -2.35
C ILE A 123 8.36 -8.33 -3.28
N PHE A 124 7.72 -7.29 -3.79
CA PHE A 124 8.34 -6.16 -4.47
C PHE A 124 8.15 -4.91 -3.60
N GLY A 125 9.23 -4.45 -2.97
CA GLY A 125 9.22 -3.34 -2.02
C GLY A 125 9.95 -2.10 -2.56
N TRP A 126 10.17 -1.14 -1.68
CA TRP A 126 10.83 0.13 -1.98
C TRP A 126 12.28 -0.01 -2.47
N GLU A 127 12.95 -1.11 -2.16
CA GLU A 127 14.31 -1.40 -2.60
C GLU A 127 14.43 -1.61 -4.13
N GLN A 128 13.33 -1.80 -4.84
CA GLN A 128 13.35 -1.85 -6.32
C GLN A 128 13.73 -0.49 -6.90
N PRO A 129 14.39 -0.44 -8.07
CA PRO A 129 14.58 0.81 -8.81
C PRO A 129 13.25 1.55 -9.07
N PRO A 130 13.23 2.88 -9.12
CA PRO A 130 11.98 3.66 -9.29
C PRO A 130 11.12 3.22 -10.48
N GLU A 131 11.75 2.85 -11.61
CA GLU A 131 11.08 2.36 -12.82
C GLU A 131 10.48 0.95 -12.67
N GLN A 132 10.74 0.27 -11.56
CA GLN A 132 10.22 -1.06 -11.23
C GLN A 132 9.21 -1.02 -10.07
N ARG A 133 8.83 0.17 -9.61
CA ARG A 133 7.84 0.36 -8.54
C ARG A 133 6.48 0.77 -9.11
N LYS A 134 5.43 0.69 -8.29
CA LYS A 134 4.14 1.31 -8.60
C LYS A 134 4.35 2.80 -8.95
N PRO A 135 3.72 3.34 -9.98
CA PRO A 135 2.64 2.77 -10.82
C PRO A 135 3.11 1.97 -12.05
N ASN A 136 4.41 1.65 -12.20
CA ASN A 136 4.90 0.86 -13.32
C ASN A 136 4.35 -0.57 -13.26
N PRO A 137 3.94 -1.19 -14.39
CA PRO A 137 3.40 -2.55 -14.43
C PRO A 137 4.42 -3.66 -14.16
N TRP A 138 5.71 -3.35 -14.16
CA TRP A 138 6.82 -4.30 -14.03
C TRP A 138 6.64 -5.35 -12.91
N PRO A 139 6.22 -5.02 -11.67
CA PRO A 139 6.03 -6.03 -10.63
C PRO A 139 4.99 -7.09 -11.02
N LEU A 140 3.86 -6.66 -11.62
CA LEU A 140 2.82 -7.57 -12.05
C LEU A 140 3.27 -8.44 -13.22
N GLU A 141 4.01 -7.89 -14.18
CA GLU A 141 4.62 -8.65 -15.26
C GLU A 141 5.57 -9.74 -14.73
N ARG A 142 6.39 -9.42 -13.72
CA ARG A 142 7.29 -10.40 -13.07
C ARG A 142 6.53 -11.47 -12.30
N ILE A 143 5.39 -11.13 -11.67
CA ILE A 143 4.51 -12.10 -11.01
C ILE A 143 3.93 -13.05 -12.07
N MET A 144 3.36 -12.52 -13.14
CA MET A 144 2.79 -13.32 -14.23
C MET A 144 3.81 -14.25 -14.85
N GLU A 145 5.01 -13.74 -15.15
CA GLU A 145 6.10 -14.56 -15.70
C GLU A 145 6.55 -15.66 -14.74
N ARG A 146 6.77 -15.33 -13.46
CA ARG A 146 7.28 -16.25 -12.44
C ARG A 146 6.35 -17.43 -12.19
N PHE A 147 5.05 -17.15 -12.17
CA PHE A 147 4.04 -18.15 -11.82
C PHE A 147 3.23 -18.64 -13.02
N ALA A 148 3.62 -18.27 -14.25
CA ALA A 148 2.95 -18.60 -15.50
C ALA A 148 1.45 -18.27 -15.48
N LEU A 149 1.10 -17.07 -14.99
CA LEU A 149 -0.27 -16.56 -14.85
C LEU A 149 -0.60 -15.58 -15.96
N ARG A 150 -1.89 -15.55 -16.33
CA ARG A 150 -2.46 -14.55 -17.21
C ARG A 150 -3.03 -13.38 -16.39
N PRO A 151 -3.22 -12.18 -16.97
CA PRO A 151 -3.74 -11.02 -16.25
C PRO A 151 -5.06 -11.29 -15.50
N GLU A 152 -5.98 -12.04 -16.12
CA GLU A 152 -7.29 -12.38 -15.53
C GLU A 152 -7.22 -13.40 -14.38
N GLU A 153 -6.06 -14.01 -14.15
CA GLU A 153 -5.81 -14.92 -13.02
C GLU A 153 -5.19 -14.20 -11.81
N LEU A 154 -4.97 -12.88 -11.95
CA LEU A 154 -4.51 -12.02 -10.85
C LEU A 154 -5.63 -11.09 -10.40
N LEU A 155 -5.58 -10.68 -9.14
CA LEU A 155 -6.35 -9.56 -8.60
C LEU A 155 -5.39 -8.66 -7.81
N VAL A 156 -5.27 -7.40 -8.23
CA VAL A 156 -4.60 -6.37 -7.44
C VAL A 156 -5.58 -5.85 -6.39
N VAL A 157 -5.14 -5.81 -5.12
CA VAL A 157 -5.90 -5.18 -4.02
C VAL A 157 -5.00 -4.08 -3.44
N ASP A 158 -5.46 -2.84 -3.49
CA ASP A 158 -4.67 -1.66 -3.08
C ASP A 158 -5.63 -0.51 -2.73
N ASP A 159 -5.21 0.40 -1.85
CA ASP A 159 -6.01 1.56 -1.43
C ASP A 159 -5.65 2.85 -2.18
N LEU A 160 -4.52 2.85 -2.94
CA LEU A 160 -3.99 4.04 -3.58
C LEU A 160 -4.03 4.00 -5.11
N LYS A 161 -4.07 5.20 -5.68
CA LYS A 161 -4.04 5.42 -7.14
C LYS A 161 -2.82 4.79 -7.83
N PRO A 162 -1.57 4.81 -7.31
CA PRO A 162 -0.45 4.12 -7.95
C PRO A 162 -0.65 2.63 -8.15
N GLY A 163 -1.32 1.94 -7.22
CA GLY A 163 -1.68 0.52 -7.38
C GLY A 163 -2.74 0.30 -8.46
N HIS A 164 -3.76 1.17 -8.50
CA HIS A 164 -4.75 1.18 -9.59
C HIS A 164 -4.09 1.39 -10.95
N ASP A 165 -3.24 2.41 -11.09
CA ASP A 165 -2.59 2.74 -12.37
C ASP A 165 -1.66 1.60 -12.83
N MET A 166 -0.94 0.94 -11.90
CA MET A 166 -0.14 -0.26 -12.16
C MET A 166 -1.01 -1.42 -12.71
N ALA A 167 -2.13 -1.70 -12.05
CA ALA A 167 -3.05 -2.76 -12.46
C ALA A 167 -3.62 -2.50 -13.85
N ARG A 168 -4.07 -1.26 -14.12
CA ARG A 168 -4.58 -0.84 -15.43
C ARG A 168 -3.54 -0.97 -16.53
N ALA A 169 -2.29 -0.57 -16.26
CA ALA A 169 -1.19 -0.68 -17.23
C ALA A 169 -0.85 -2.14 -17.56
N ALA A 170 -1.00 -3.06 -16.59
CA ALA A 170 -0.76 -4.49 -16.78
C ALA A 170 -1.99 -5.26 -17.31
N GLY A 171 -3.16 -4.62 -17.41
CA GLY A 171 -4.41 -5.29 -17.79
C GLY A 171 -4.96 -6.25 -16.72
N VAL A 172 -4.58 -6.06 -15.46
CA VAL A 172 -4.98 -6.90 -14.33
C VAL A 172 -6.18 -6.31 -13.62
N PRO A 173 -7.20 -7.12 -13.25
CA PRO A 173 -8.32 -6.68 -12.43
C PRO A 173 -7.90 -6.03 -11.12
N PHE A 174 -8.64 -4.99 -10.69
CA PHE A 174 -8.33 -4.20 -9.50
C PHE A 174 -9.51 -4.13 -8.53
N ALA A 175 -9.25 -4.46 -7.28
CA ALA A 175 -10.16 -4.27 -6.16
C ALA A 175 -9.63 -3.18 -5.23
N ALA A 176 -10.37 -2.09 -5.09
CA ALA A 176 -10.02 -1.00 -4.19
C ALA A 176 -10.27 -1.38 -2.73
N ALA A 177 -9.25 -1.22 -1.89
CA ALA A 177 -9.29 -1.42 -0.44
C ALA A 177 -9.85 -0.16 0.25
N GLY A 178 -11.18 0.01 0.22
CA GLY A 178 -11.88 1.18 0.74
C GLY A 178 -12.08 1.20 2.26
N TRP A 179 -11.38 0.33 3.00
CA TRP A 179 -11.47 0.26 4.48
C TRP A 179 -10.43 1.11 5.21
N ALA A 180 -9.44 1.64 4.49
CA ALA A 180 -8.35 2.44 5.06
C ALA A 180 -8.79 3.83 5.52
N ASN A 181 -9.73 4.44 4.80
CA ASN A 181 -10.19 5.80 5.06
C ASN A 181 -11.65 6.00 4.57
N ASP A 182 -12.26 7.10 5.01
CA ASP A 182 -13.64 7.50 4.63
C ASP A 182 -13.63 8.82 3.84
N ILE A 183 -12.65 9.04 2.96
CA ILE A 183 -12.51 10.27 2.20
C ILE A 183 -13.37 10.21 0.94
N PRO A 184 -14.40 11.08 0.81
CA PRO A 184 -15.40 10.98 -0.26
C PRO A 184 -14.81 11.04 -1.68
N GLU A 185 -13.78 11.86 -1.90
CA GLU A 185 -13.15 12.04 -3.21
C GLU A 185 -12.38 10.77 -3.63
N ILE A 186 -11.70 10.12 -2.68
CA ILE A 186 -11.00 8.85 -2.91
C ILE A 186 -12.03 7.74 -3.21
N GLU A 187 -13.07 7.64 -2.38
CA GLU A 187 -14.14 6.68 -2.60
C GLU A 187 -14.81 6.87 -3.97
N GLN A 188 -15.13 8.11 -4.34
CA GLN A 188 -15.73 8.42 -5.64
C GLN A 188 -14.82 8.03 -6.80
N PHE A 189 -13.52 8.32 -6.70
CA PHE A 189 -12.55 7.92 -7.73
C PHE A 189 -12.51 6.39 -7.87
N MET A 190 -12.37 5.68 -6.75
CA MET A 190 -12.24 4.22 -6.73
C MET A 190 -13.51 3.54 -7.26
N ARG A 191 -14.69 3.95 -6.80
CA ARG A 191 -15.97 3.40 -7.30
C ARG A 191 -16.18 3.60 -8.81
N LYS A 192 -15.64 4.69 -9.36
CA LYS A 192 -15.78 5.02 -10.78
C LYS A 192 -14.79 4.27 -11.68
N ASN A 193 -13.60 3.99 -11.20
CA ASN A 193 -12.46 3.56 -12.03
C ASN A 193 -11.99 2.12 -11.77
N CYS A 194 -12.36 1.51 -10.63
CA CYS A 194 -11.94 0.16 -10.28
C CYS A 194 -12.97 -0.89 -10.70
N ASP A 195 -12.52 -2.12 -10.89
CA ASP A 195 -13.41 -3.25 -11.22
C ASP A 195 -14.28 -3.61 -10.02
N HIS A 196 -13.69 -3.53 -8.81
CA HIS A 196 -14.37 -3.79 -7.55
C HIS A 196 -14.02 -2.71 -6.51
N TYR A 197 -15.00 -2.32 -5.69
CA TYR A 197 -14.79 -1.46 -4.53
C TYR A 197 -15.23 -2.19 -3.26
N CYS A 198 -14.27 -2.51 -2.41
CA CYS A 198 -14.49 -3.19 -1.13
C CYS A 198 -14.46 -2.15 -0.01
N LYS A 199 -15.63 -1.77 0.51
CA LYS A 199 -15.72 -0.81 1.64
C LYS A 199 -15.20 -1.39 2.94
N GLN A 200 -15.29 -2.72 3.08
CA GLN A 200 -14.84 -3.47 4.25
C GLN A 200 -14.04 -4.69 3.79
N VAL A 201 -13.17 -5.20 4.65
CA VAL A 201 -12.40 -6.44 4.39
C VAL A 201 -13.34 -7.63 4.08
N SER A 202 -14.52 -7.68 4.68
CA SER A 202 -15.53 -8.71 4.39
C SER A 202 -16.07 -8.66 2.96
N ASP A 203 -15.99 -7.50 2.28
CA ASP A 203 -16.40 -7.41 0.87
C ASP A 203 -15.37 -8.11 -0.02
N LEU A 204 -14.07 -7.96 0.29
CA LEU A 204 -13.00 -8.70 -0.38
C LEU A 204 -13.15 -10.21 -0.14
N ALA A 205 -13.51 -10.63 1.08
CA ALA A 205 -13.73 -12.04 1.37
C ALA A 205 -14.82 -12.63 0.47
N ARG A 206 -15.96 -11.93 0.32
CA ARG A 206 -17.05 -12.36 -0.57
C ARG A 206 -16.63 -12.39 -2.03
N LEU A 207 -15.93 -11.36 -2.50
CA LEU A 207 -15.43 -11.30 -3.87
C LEU A 207 -14.58 -12.53 -4.22
N LEU A 208 -13.70 -12.94 -3.31
CA LEU A 208 -12.82 -14.10 -3.53
C LEU A 208 -13.52 -15.46 -3.36
N GLU A 209 -14.71 -15.50 -2.75
CA GLU A 209 -15.54 -16.71 -2.68
C GLU A 209 -16.38 -16.92 -3.95
N GLU A 210 -16.65 -15.86 -4.71
CA GLU A 210 -17.43 -15.89 -5.94
C GLU A 210 -16.57 -16.08 -7.21
N ALA A 211 -15.24 -15.99 -7.09
CA ALA A 211 -14.28 -16.10 -8.18
C ALA A 211 -13.77 -17.54 -8.36
#